data_a0397be65ab510ab469b192d9c40923a
#
_entry.id   a0397be65ab510ab469b192d9c40923a
#
_cell.length_a   1.000
_cell.length_b   1.000
_cell.length_c   1.000
_cell.angle_alpha   90.00
_cell.angle_beta   90.00
_cell.angle_gamma   90.00
#
_symmetry.space_group_name_H-M   'P 1'
#
loop_
_entity.id
_entity.type
_entity.pdbx_description
1 polymer ?
#
loop_
_entity_poly.entity_id
_entity_poly.type
_entity_poly.pdbx_seq_one_letter_code
_entity_poly.pdbx_strand_id
1 'polypeptide(L)'
;MTKKEEFENLLASLRDIGNIEGLSIVSKDGLVISSLLDERFDGETLAAMVATMGGAAETVVGELKIGMPERIVVESQKGKLIAVEAGENAILVVLSSPNAPLGMLFIEAKKTAEKIKKLLK
;
A
#
# COMPACT_ATOMS: atom_id res chain seq x y z
N MET A 1 -12.61 -18.52 8.44
CA MET A 1 -11.96 -17.74 7.37
C MET A 1 -10.46 -17.70 7.63
N THR A 2 -9.65 -18.01 6.62
CA THR A 2 -8.20 -17.97 6.75
C THR A 2 -7.69 -16.53 6.68
N LYS A 3 -6.47 -16.30 7.16
CA LYS A 3 -5.83 -14.98 7.02
C LYS A 3 -5.72 -14.57 5.56
N LYS A 4 -5.40 -15.50 4.68
CA LYS A 4 -5.34 -15.24 3.25
C LYS A 4 -6.66 -14.68 2.73
N GLU A 5 -7.76 -15.32 3.08
CA GLU A 5 -9.10 -14.88 2.68
C GLU A 5 -9.44 -13.51 3.28
N GLU A 6 -9.05 -13.27 4.53
CA GLU A 6 -9.29 -11.99 5.17
C GLU A 6 -8.54 -10.86 4.48
N PHE A 7 -7.27 -11.08 4.09
CA PHE A 7 -6.53 -10.08 3.32
C PHE A 7 -7.18 -9.82 1.97
N GLU A 8 -7.57 -10.89 1.27
CA GLU A 8 -8.22 -10.75 -0.04
C GLU A 8 -9.53 -9.97 0.06
N ASN A 9 -10.30 -10.21 1.12
CA ASN A 9 -11.55 -9.49 1.35
C ASN A 9 -11.31 -8.01 1.64
N LEU A 10 -10.29 -7.68 2.43
CA LEU A 10 -9.94 -6.29 2.71
C LEU A 10 -9.55 -5.55 1.43
N LEU A 11 -8.75 -6.18 0.59
CA LEU A 11 -8.34 -5.57 -0.68
C LEU A 11 -9.53 -5.39 -1.61
N ALA A 12 -10.40 -6.39 -1.69
CA ALA A 12 -11.60 -6.31 -2.54
C ALA A 12 -12.52 -5.16 -2.09
N SER A 13 -12.70 -5.01 -0.79
CA SER A 13 -13.52 -3.93 -0.25
C SER A 13 -12.96 -2.55 -0.58
N LEU A 14 -11.64 -2.41 -0.52
CA LEU A 14 -11.00 -1.16 -0.85
C LEU A 14 -11.13 -0.85 -2.34
N ARG A 15 -11.00 -1.87 -3.19
CA ARG A 15 -11.16 -1.71 -4.64
C ARG A 15 -12.54 -1.20 -5.02
N ASP A 16 -13.58 -1.58 -4.28
CA ASP A 16 -14.96 -1.20 -4.57
C ASP A 16 -15.23 0.30 -4.40
N ILE A 17 -14.31 1.04 -3.80
CA ILE A 17 -14.45 2.48 -3.65
C ILE A 17 -14.39 3.19 -5.00
N GLY A 18 -13.75 2.57 -5.99
CA GLY A 18 -13.65 3.12 -7.34
C GLY A 18 -12.35 3.83 -7.62
N ASN A 19 -12.02 3.96 -8.90
CA ASN A 19 -10.79 4.57 -9.39
C ASN A 19 -9.51 3.84 -8.95
N ILE A 20 -9.64 2.66 -8.36
CA ILE A 20 -8.50 1.85 -7.93
C ILE A 20 -8.21 0.82 -9.00
N GLU A 21 -6.95 0.78 -9.46
CA GLU A 21 -6.51 -0.10 -10.53
C GLU A 21 -5.70 -1.28 -10.04
N GLY A 22 -5.24 -1.24 -8.82
CA GLY A 22 -4.51 -2.35 -8.25
C GLY A 22 -4.24 -2.13 -6.77
N LEU A 23 -4.03 -3.24 -6.08
CA LEU A 23 -3.80 -3.23 -4.63
C LEU A 23 -2.81 -4.33 -4.27
N SER A 24 -1.97 -4.06 -3.30
CA SER A 24 -1.06 -5.09 -2.79
C SER A 24 -0.74 -4.85 -1.33
N ILE A 25 -0.54 -5.94 -0.60
CA ILE A 25 0.04 -5.89 0.74
C ILE A 25 1.41 -6.51 0.59
N VAL A 26 2.44 -5.76 0.94
CA VAL A 26 3.82 -6.23 0.80
C VAL A 26 4.53 -6.14 2.14
N SER A 27 5.54 -7.00 2.32
CA SER A 27 6.38 -6.91 3.51
C SER A 27 7.44 -5.83 3.32
N LYS A 28 8.00 -5.33 4.40
CA LYS A 28 9.10 -4.36 4.32
C LYS A 28 10.36 -4.99 3.72
N ASP A 29 10.42 -6.31 3.66
CA ASP A 29 11.51 -7.04 2.99
C ASP A 29 11.33 -7.16 1.49
N GLY A 30 10.20 -6.68 0.96
CA GLY A 30 9.96 -6.69 -0.48
C GLY A 30 9.26 -7.94 -1.03
N LEU A 31 8.52 -8.64 -0.19
CA LEU A 31 7.76 -9.84 -0.60
C LEU A 31 6.26 -9.54 -0.62
N VAL A 32 5.54 -10.17 -1.54
CA VAL A 32 4.09 -10.04 -1.62
C VAL A 32 3.43 -10.87 -0.52
N ILE A 33 2.54 -10.24 0.26
CA ILE A 33 1.72 -10.93 1.25
C ILE A 33 0.37 -11.30 0.62
N SER A 34 -0.25 -10.34 -0.06
CA SER A 34 -1.52 -10.55 -0.78
C SER A 34 -1.65 -9.45 -1.82
N SER A 35 -2.32 -9.72 -2.93
CA SER A 35 -2.47 -8.70 -3.97
C SER A 35 -3.75 -8.89 -4.78
N LEU A 36 -4.22 -7.78 -5.35
CA LEU A 36 -5.26 -7.72 -6.36
C LEU A 36 -4.70 -6.87 -7.50
N LEU A 37 -3.90 -7.50 -8.35
CA LEU A 37 -3.25 -6.84 -9.47
C LEU A 37 -3.60 -7.58 -10.74
N ASP A 38 -3.86 -6.84 -11.83
CA ASP A 38 -4.02 -7.48 -13.12
C ASP A 38 -2.65 -7.73 -13.77
N GLU A 39 -2.65 -8.34 -14.94
CA GLU A 39 -1.43 -8.77 -15.63
C GLU A 39 -0.50 -7.64 -16.04
N ARG A 40 -0.98 -6.40 -16.06
CA ARG A 40 -0.14 -5.26 -16.40
C ARG A 40 0.95 -5.02 -15.38
N PHE A 41 0.75 -5.47 -14.16
CA PHE A 41 1.65 -5.19 -13.05
C PHE A 41 2.38 -6.45 -12.62
N ASP A 42 3.70 -6.37 -12.52
CA ASP A 42 4.51 -7.44 -11.94
C ASP A 42 4.52 -7.23 -10.43
N GLY A 43 3.76 -8.08 -9.72
CA GLY A 43 3.60 -7.95 -8.26
C GLY A 43 4.90 -8.10 -7.49
N GLU A 44 5.78 -8.99 -7.92
CA GLU A 44 7.06 -9.20 -7.24
C GLU A 44 7.98 -7.99 -7.39
N THR A 45 8.04 -7.43 -8.59
CA THR A 45 8.82 -6.22 -8.85
C THR A 45 8.26 -5.03 -8.08
N LEU A 46 6.94 -4.88 -8.08
CA LEU A 46 6.28 -3.82 -7.34
C LEU A 46 6.62 -3.91 -5.85
N ALA A 47 6.55 -5.11 -5.27
CA ALA A 47 6.85 -5.32 -3.86
C ALA A 47 8.27 -4.89 -3.51
N ALA A 48 9.25 -5.30 -4.33
CA ALA A 48 10.65 -4.96 -4.11
C ALA A 48 10.88 -3.45 -4.21
N MET A 49 10.25 -2.80 -5.21
CA MET A 49 10.43 -1.37 -5.44
C MET A 49 9.75 -0.54 -4.35
N VAL A 50 8.57 -0.94 -3.89
CA VAL A 50 7.88 -0.25 -2.80
C VAL A 50 8.66 -0.39 -1.50
N ALA A 51 9.21 -1.57 -1.20
CA ALA A 51 10.04 -1.76 -0.01
C ALA A 51 11.28 -0.85 -0.05
N THR A 52 11.91 -0.73 -1.22
CA THR A 52 13.06 0.16 -1.41
C THR A 52 12.68 1.62 -1.17
N MET A 53 11.57 2.03 -1.75
CA MET A 53 11.05 3.39 -1.59
C MET A 53 10.74 3.69 -0.12
N GLY A 54 10.11 2.74 0.57
CA GLY A 54 9.81 2.86 2.00
C GLY A 54 11.06 2.99 2.86
N GLY A 55 12.09 2.20 2.56
CA GLY A 55 13.36 2.28 3.26
C GLY A 55 14.05 3.62 3.05
N ALA A 56 14.03 4.13 1.82
CA ALA A 56 14.60 5.44 1.52
C ALA A 56 13.84 6.55 2.26
N ALA A 57 12.51 6.48 2.27
CA ALA A 57 11.70 7.46 2.99
C ALA A 57 12.01 7.46 4.49
N GLU A 58 12.12 6.28 5.11
CA GLU A 58 12.47 6.17 6.53
C GLU A 58 13.84 6.80 6.80
N THR A 59 14.80 6.58 5.93
CA THR A 59 16.14 7.14 6.06
C THR A 59 16.11 8.66 5.99
N VAL A 60 15.39 9.21 5.01
CA VAL A 60 15.30 10.67 4.85
C VAL A 60 14.69 11.34 6.09
N VAL A 61 13.52 10.86 6.53
CA VAL A 61 12.85 11.49 7.66
C VAL A 61 13.62 11.27 8.97
N GLY A 62 14.33 10.14 9.08
CA GLY A 62 15.19 9.87 10.22
C GLY A 62 16.37 10.83 10.29
N GLU A 63 17.03 11.07 9.16
CA GLU A 63 18.13 12.05 9.07
C GLU A 63 17.66 13.47 9.38
N LEU A 64 16.47 13.82 8.96
CA LEU A 64 15.88 15.13 9.22
C LEU A 64 15.29 15.24 10.64
N LYS A 65 15.23 14.13 11.37
CA LYS A 65 14.68 14.07 12.74
C LYS A 65 13.24 14.56 12.81
N ILE A 66 12.43 14.18 11.82
CA ILE A 66 11.02 14.57 11.77
C ILE A 66 10.06 13.39 11.96
N GLY A 67 10.59 12.25 12.43
CA GLY A 67 9.77 11.11 12.83
C GLY A 67 9.79 9.97 11.81
N MET A 68 8.67 9.29 11.68
CA MET A 68 8.50 8.17 10.75
C MET A 68 7.57 8.59 9.61
N PRO A 69 7.75 8.03 8.42
CA PRO A 69 6.84 8.35 7.31
C PRO A 69 5.44 7.79 7.61
N GLU A 70 4.43 8.58 7.42
CA GLU A 70 3.05 8.08 7.56
C GLU A 70 2.57 7.42 6.28
N ARG A 71 2.98 7.97 5.15
CA ARG A 71 2.63 7.43 3.83
C ARG A 71 3.53 8.03 2.76
N ILE A 72 3.57 7.36 1.62
CA ILE A 72 4.28 7.86 0.44
C ILE A 72 3.26 7.98 -0.68
N VAL A 73 3.30 9.10 -1.40
CA VAL A 73 2.42 9.35 -2.53
C VAL A 73 3.27 9.64 -3.75
N VAL A 74 3.01 8.93 -4.83
CA VAL A 74 3.63 9.22 -6.12
C VAL A 74 2.50 9.60 -7.07
N GLU A 75 2.49 10.83 -7.54
CA GLU A 75 1.53 11.28 -8.54
C GLU A 75 2.23 11.33 -9.88
N SER A 76 1.64 10.70 -10.88
CA SER A 76 2.19 10.69 -12.21
C SER A 76 1.09 10.93 -13.24
N GLN A 77 1.47 11.08 -14.49
CA GLN A 77 0.54 11.46 -15.56
C GLN A 77 -0.59 10.45 -15.76
N LYS A 78 -0.32 9.15 -15.57
CA LYS A 78 -1.29 8.11 -15.89
C LYS A 78 -1.78 7.34 -14.67
N GLY A 79 -1.44 7.79 -13.48
CA GLY A 79 -1.89 7.12 -12.27
C GLY A 79 -1.21 7.64 -11.03
N LYS A 80 -1.69 7.15 -9.88
CA LYS A 80 -1.13 7.49 -8.58
C LYS A 80 -0.83 6.22 -7.81
N LEU A 81 0.23 6.26 -7.02
CA LEU A 81 0.59 5.19 -6.10
C LEU A 81 0.58 5.76 -4.69
N ILE A 82 -0.08 5.06 -3.78
CA ILE A 82 -0.10 5.41 -2.37
C ILE A 82 0.41 4.21 -1.61
N ALA A 83 1.40 4.42 -0.73
CA ALA A 83 1.93 3.38 0.14
C ALA A 83 1.73 3.82 1.58
N VAL A 84 1.05 3.01 2.37
CA VAL A 84 0.71 3.30 3.76
C VAL A 84 1.23 2.18 4.64
N GLU A 85 1.87 2.52 5.75
CA GLU A 85 2.32 1.50 6.69
C GLU A 85 1.14 0.73 7.27
N ALA A 86 1.28 -0.59 7.34
CA ALA A 86 0.27 -1.50 7.88
C ALA A 86 0.91 -2.33 9.01
N GLY A 87 1.39 -1.65 10.03
CA GLY A 87 2.14 -2.24 11.13
C GLY A 87 3.64 -2.15 10.89
N GLU A 88 4.42 -2.82 11.74
CA GLU A 88 5.88 -2.73 11.68
C GLU A 88 6.49 -3.42 10.47
N ASN A 89 5.79 -4.42 9.92
CA ASN A 89 6.38 -5.30 8.92
C ASN A 89 5.69 -5.30 7.56
N ALA A 90 4.67 -4.47 7.36
CA ALA A 90 3.91 -4.49 6.11
C ALA A 90 3.56 -3.10 5.61
N ILE A 91 3.29 -3.02 4.33
CA ILE A 91 2.92 -1.80 3.61
C ILE A 91 1.72 -2.13 2.74
N LEU A 92 0.68 -1.30 2.82
CA LEU A 92 -0.46 -1.38 1.89
C LEU A 92 -0.17 -0.47 0.71
N VAL A 93 -0.27 -1.02 -0.49
CA VAL A 93 -0.04 -0.29 -1.75
C VAL A 93 -1.35 -0.15 -2.50
N VAL A 94 -1.68 1.07 -2.89
CA VAL A 94 -2.87 1.37 -3.69
C VAL A 94 -2.44 2.05 -4.97
N LEU A 95 -2.86 1.47 -6.11
CA LEU A 95 -2.66 2.06 -7.43
C LEU A 95 -4.00 2.60 -7.91
N SER A 96 -4.03 3.84 -8.33
CA SER A 96 -5.28 4.47 -8.75
C SER A 96 -5.16 5.17 -10.09
N SER A 97 -6.32 5.51 -10.68
CA SER A 97 -6.34 6.37 -11.86
C SER A 97 -5.86 7.77 -11.48
N PRO A 98 -5.43 8.58 -12.46
CA PRO A 98 -4.94 9.93 -12.16
C PRO A 98 -6.02 10.85 -11.59
N ASN A 99 -7.29 10.50 -11.80
CA ASN A 99 -8.41 11.34 -11.36
C ASN A 99 -8.95 10.94 -9.98
N ALA A 100 -8.36 9.95 -9.33
CA ALA A 100 -8.83 9.49 -8.04
C ALA A 100 -8.71 10.58 -6.97
N PRO A 101 -9.73 10.75 -6.11
CA PRO A 101 -9.68 11.75 -5.03
C PRO A 101 -8.74 11.28 -3.92
N LEU A 102 -7.58 11.92 -3.81
CA LEU A 102 -6.55 11.52 -2.84
C LEU A 102 -7.03 11.52 -1.40
N GLY A 103 -7.84 12.53 -1.01
CA GLY A 103 -8.32 12.61 0.36
C GLY A 103 -9.10 11.37 0.80
N MET A 104 -10.02 10.93 -0.06
CA MET A 104 -10.81 9.73 0.23
C MET A 104 -9.91 8.49 0.23
N LEU A 105 -8.98 8.40 -0.72
CA LEU A 105 -8.06 7.26 -0.78
C LEU A 105 -7.21 7.16 0.48
N PHE A 106 -6.72 8.28 1.00
CA PHE A 106 -5.93 8.28 2.24
C PHE A 106 -6.75 7.77 3.42
N ILE A 107 -7.98 8.24 3.57
CA ILE A 107 -8.84 7.84 4.67
C ILE A 107 -9.11 6.34 4.60
N GLU A 108 -9.51 5.86 3.44
CA GLU A 108 -9.88 4.45 3.28
C GLU A 108 -8.66 3.53 3.34
N ALA A 109 -7.54 3.95 2.78
CA ALA A 109 -6.30 3.19 2.85
C ALA A 109 -5.81 3.06 4.29
N LYS A 110 -5.90 4.13 5.06
CA LYS A 110 -5.51 4.12 6.47
C LYS A 110 -6.36 3.16 7.28
N LYS A 111 -7.68 3.17 7.06
CA LYS A 111 -8.59 2.24 7.74
C LYS A 111 -8.24 0.78 7.41
N THR A 112 -8.00 0.52 6.14
CA THR A 112 -7.62 -0.83 5.68
C THR A 112 -6.28 -1.24 6.26
N ALA A 113 -5.30 -0.34 6.28
CA ALA A 113 -3.98 -0.61 6.85
C ALA A 113 -4.06 -0.97 8.33
N GLU A 114 -4.93 -0.31 9.10
CA GLU A 114 -5.13 -0.63 10.51
C GLU A 114 -5.70 -2.04 10.68
N LYS A 115 -6.60 -2.46 9.81
CA LYS A 115 -7.15 -3.82 9.83
C LYS A 115 -6.09 -4.86 9.47
N ILE A 116 -5.25 -4.55 8.49
CA ILE A 116 -4.14 -5.42 8.09
C ILE A 116 -3.17 -5.59 9.26
N LYS A 117 -2.83 -4.49 9.92
CA LYS A 117 -1.96 -4.51 11.09
C LYS A 117 -2.46 -5.48 12.15
N LYS A 118 -3.76 -5.47 12.42
CA LYS A 118 -4.37 -6.37 13.41
C LYS A 118 -4.25 -7.84 12.99
N LEU A 119 -4.40 -8.12 11.70
CA LEU A 119 -4.30 -9.50 11.19
C LEU A 119 -2.86 -10.02 11.25
N LEU A 120 -1.88 -9.14 11.20
CA LEU A 120 -0.47 -9.52 11.20
C LEU A 120 0.14 -9.67 12.60
N LYS A 121 -0.61 -9.37 13.61
CA LYS A 121 -0.14 -9.55 14.98
C LYS A 121 -0.10 -11.01 15.38
#